data_00294c7ac41275b5054167a4a8e14cd4
#
_entry.id   00294c7ac41275b5054167a4a8e14cd4
#
_cell.length_a   1.000
_cell.length_b   1.000
_cell.length_c   1.000
_cell.angle_alpha   90.00
_cell.angle_beta   90.00
_cell.angle_gamma   90.00
#
_symmetry.space_group_name_H-M   'P 1'
#
loop_
_entity.id
_entity.type
_entity.pdbx_description
1 polymer ?
#
loop_
_entity_poly.entity_id
_entity_poly.type
_entity_poly.pdbx_seq_one_letter_code
_entity_poly.pdbx_strand_id
1 'polypeptide(L)'
;MNLKRVRYKQRDFSLDDIDELKQINWNLEKYGCGPTSIANVLVNLGFKINPIDTAKKILYDRNGNFDNTYLRNKGINSNGIIYCLERLIKENKINISYKIVKIDFSRPNDKKEKIISLMKNGNMAIIHIGPSEESPLSFSKNGHYLVISD
;
A
#
# COMPACT_ATOMS: atom_id res chain seq x y z
N MET A 1 14.72 -12.04 20.55
CA MET A 1 14.75 -10.58 20.49
C MET A 1 13.40 -10.10 19.93
N ASN A 2 12.54 -9.54 20.76
CA ASN A 2 11.27 -8.96 20.28
C ASN A 2 11.62 -7.63 19.56
N LEU A 3 11.83 -7.68 18.27
CA LEU A 3 11.93 -6.48 17.46
C LEU A 3 10.58 -5.77 17.52
N LYS A 4 10.56 -4.61 18.16
CA LYS A 4 9.36 -3.78 18.24
C LYS A 4 8.95 -3.39 16.82
N ARG A 5 7.79 -3.89 16.36
CA ARG A 5 7.29 -3.55 15.02
C ARG A 5 7.03 -2.06 14.92
N VAL A 6 7.48 -1.46 13.84
CA VAL A 6 7.16 -0.07 13.50
C VAL A 6 5.81 -0.05 12.82
N ARG A 7 4.95 0.87 13.24
CA ARG A 7 3.64 1.09 12.64
C ARG A 7 3.45 2.57 12.34
N TYR A 8 3.52 2.92 11.08
CA TYR A 8 3.12 4.23 10.61
C TYR A 8 1.60 4.35 10.56
N LYS A 9 1.07 5.49 10.97
CA LYS A 9 -0.33 5.89 10.76
C LYS A 9 -0.34 6.95 9.67
N GLN A 10 -1.23 6.81 8.68
CA GLN A 10 -1.27 7.76 7.55
C GLN A 10 -1.51 9.21 7.98
N ARG A 11 -2.25 9.43 9.07
CA ARG A 11 -2.52 10.76 9.65
C ARG A 11 -1.31 11.45 10.29
N ASP A 12 -0.24 10.70 10.57
CA ASP A 12 0.97 11.25 11.21
C ASP A 12 1.93 11.88 10.18
N PHE A 13 1.56 11.85 8.89
CA PHE A 13 2.37 12.36 7.79
C PHE A 13 1.55 13.33 6.93
N SER A 14 2.20 14.38 6.42
CA SER A 14 1.59 15.37 5.57
C SER A 14 2.41 15.61 4.30
N LEU A 15 1.71 15.86 3.21
CA LEU A 15 2.21 16.38 1.93
C LEU A 15 1.46 17.65 1.54
N ASP A 16 0.93 18.37 2.53
CA ASP A 16 0.03 19.51 2.30
C ASP A 16 0.72 20.72 1.67
N ASP A 17 2.05 20.76 1.64
CA ASP A 17 2.83 21.84 1.02
C ASP A 17 2.98 21.70 -0.50
N ILE A 18 2.50 20.59 -1.08
CA ILE A 18 2.63 20.30 -2.50
C ILE A 18 1.43 20.84 -3.27
N ASP A 19 1.66 21.82 -4.14
CA ASP A 19 0.60 22.55 -4.85
C ASP A 19 -0.23 21.65 -5.78
N GLU A 20 0.39 20.70 -6.48
CA GLU A 20 -0.32 19.75 -7.34
C GLU A 20 -1.30 18.88 -6.53
N LEU A 21 -0.95 18.49 -5.33
CA LEU A 21 -1.81 17.71 -4.45
C LEU A 21 -2.94 18.57 -3.87
N LYS A 22 -2.68 19.84 -3.55
CA LYS A 22 -3.72 20.79 -3.14
C LYS A 22 -4.77 20.99 -4.23
N GLN A 23 -4.34 21.15 -5.49
CA GLN A 23 -5.24 21.35 -6.64
C GLN A 23 -6.24 20.21 -6.80
N ILE A 24 -5.84 18.97 -6.55
CA ILE A 24 -6.72 17.81 -6.61
C ILE A 24 -7.35 17.46 -5.26
N ASN A 25 -7.09 18.25 -4.22
CA ASN A 25 -7.53 18.01 -2.84
C ASN A 25 -7.16 16.58 -2.36
N TRP A 26 -5.89 16.21 -2.55
CA TRP A 26 -5.34 14.94 -2.12
C TRP A 26 -4.48 15.13 -0.87
N ASN A 27 -4.63 14.26 0.11
CA ASN A 27 -3.75 14.22 1.28
C ASN A 27 -3.58 12.78 1.80
N LEU A 28 -2.49 12.57 2.52
CA LEU A 28 -2.14 11.25 3.08
C LEU A 28 -3.16 10.76 4.11
N GLU A 29 -3.71 11.64 4.93
CA GLU A 29 -4.67 11.25 5.97
C GLU A 29 -5.91 10.57 5.39
N LYS A 30 -6.43 11.07 4.27
CA LYS A 30 -7.65 10.53 3.64
C LYS A 30 -7.39 9.45 2.61
N TYR A 31 -6.32 9.59 1.84
CA TYR A 31 -6.09 8.79 0.62
C TYR A 31 -4.80 7.97 0.63
N GLY A 32 -4.01 8.09 1.70
CA GLY A 32 -2.68 7.50 1.81
C GLY A 32 -2.63 6.05 2.30
N CYS A 33 -3.73 5.30 2.32
CA CYS A 33 -3.72 3.91 2.82
C CYS A 33 -2.75 3.00 2.04
N GLY A 34 -2.69 3.14 0.72
CA GLY A 34 -1.75 2.40 -0.13
C GLY A 34 -0.29 2.71 0.21
N PRO A 35 0.16 3.97 0.07
CA PRO A 35 1.51 4.37 0.45
C PRO A 35 1.90 3.98 1.88
N THR A 36 0.99 4.19 2.85
CA THR A 36 1.25 3.84 4.24
C THR A 36 1.41 2.32 4.44
N SER A 37 0.63 1.52 3.72
CA SER A 37 0.76 0.06 3.76
C SER A 37 2.10 -0.42 3.21
N ILE A 38 2.56 0.14 2.08
CA ILE A 38 3.89 -0.16 1.54
C ILE A 38 4.97 0.20 2.55
N ALA A 39 4.93 1.41 3.10
CA ALA A 39 5.91 1.87 4.08
C ALA A 39 5.94 0.99 5.33
N ASN A 40 4.79 0.56 5.83
CA ASN A 40 4.69 -0.35 6.97
C ASN A 40 5.32 -1.72 6.68
N VAL A 41 5.11 -2.28 5.50
CA VAL A 41 5.80 -3.52 5.11
C VAL A 41 7.29 -3.31 5.04
N LEU A 42 7.75 -2.29 4.33
CA LEU A 42 9.16 -2.07 4.07
C LEU A 42 9.96 -1.73 5.33
N VAL A 43 9.42 -0.91 6.24
CA VAL A 43 10.11 -0.59 7.49
C VAL A 43 10.27 -1.82 8.40
N ASN A 44 9.30 -2.73 8.39
CA ASN A 44 9.38 -3.98 9.15
C ASN A 44 10.27 -5.04 8.49
N LEU A 45 10.58 -4.88 7.20
CA LEU A 45 11.62 -5.63 6.49
C LEU A 45 13.02 -5.01 6.63
N GLY A 46 13.17 -3.92 7.39
CA GLY A 46 14.44 -3.29 7.70
C GLY A 46 14.83 -2.11 6.79
N PHE A 47 13.95 -1.65 5.90
CA PHE A 47 14.23 -0.52 5.03
C PHE A 47 13.82 0.80 5.68
N LYS A 48 14.60 1.86 5.48
CA LYS A 48 14.32 3.21 5.99
C LYS A 48 13.44 3.98 4.99
N ILE A 49 12.18 3.67 4.96
CA ILE A 49 11.18 4.25 4.05
C ILE A 49 9.94 4.60 4.85
N ASN A 50 9.36 5.78 4.62
CA ASN A 50 8.16 6.27 5.29
C ASN A 50 7.01 6.49 4.30
N PRO A 51 5.78 6.79 4.76
CA PRO A 51 4.63 7.03 3.87
C PRO A 51 4.78 8.18 2.88
N ILE A 52 5.57 9.21 3.20
CA ILE A 52 5.86 10.31 2.27
C ILE A 52 6.71 9.80 1.11
N ASP A 53 7.74 9.01 1.40
CA ASP A 53 8.64 8.45 0.38
C ASP A 53 7.87 7.58 -0.61
N THR A 54 7.01 6.70 -0.12
CA THR A 54 6.21 5.82 -0.96
C THR A 54 5.14 6.57 -1.75
N ALA A 55 4.49 7.56 -1.15
CA ALA A 55 3.53 8.41 -1.86
C ALA A 55 4.20 9.18 -3.02
N LYS A 56 5.36 9.78 -2.78
CA LYS A 56 6.12 10.47 -3.82
C LYS A 56 6.57 9.53 -4.94
N LYS A 57 6.93 8.28 -4.61
CA LYS A 57 7.28 7.28 -5.64
C LYS A 57 6.12 6.91 -6.55
N ILE A 58 4.88 7.03 -6.08
CA ILE A 58 3.68 6.74 -6.87
C ILE A 58 3.21 7.96 -7.65
N LEU A 59 3.25 9.14 -7.03
CA LEU A 59 2.63 10.37 -7.52
C LEU A 59 3.56 11.24 -8.39
N TYR A 60 4.83 10.87 -8.49
CA TYR A 60 5.80 11.58 -9.32
C TYR A 60 6.56 10.60 -10.20
N ASP A 61 6.74 10.96 -11.45
CA ASP A 61 7.55 10.19 -12.39
C ASP A 61 9.06 10.22 -12.02
N ARG A 62 9.90 9.57 -12.84
CA ARG A 62 11.35 9.54 -12.60
C ARG A 62 12.03 10.91 -12.80
N ASN A 63 11.38 11.81 -13.51
CA ASN A 63 11.86 13.16 -13.77
C ASN A 63 11.37 14.16 -12.72
N GLY A 64 10.57 13.69 -11.75
CA GLY A 64 10.00 14.53 -10.69
C GLY A 64 8.74 15.27 -11.09
N ASN A 65 8.11 14.91 -12.22
CA ASN A 65 6.85 15.51 -12.65
C ASN A 65 5.68 14.78 -11.97
N PHE A 66 4.66 15.54 -11.59
CA PHE A 66 3.45 14.97 -11.03
C PHE A 66 2.75 14.05 -12.05
N ASP A 67 2.40 12.86 -11.59
CA ASP A 67 1.77 11.81 -12.38
C ASP A 67 0.59 11.21 -11.63
N ASN A 68 -0.61 11.37 -12.15
CA ASN A 68 -1.85 10.88 -11.56
C ASN A 68 -2.31 9.52 -12.14
N THR A 69 -1.49 8.85 -12.92
CA THR A 69 -1.81 7.58 -13.60
C THR A 69 -2.38 6.52 -12.64
N TYR A 70 -1.87 6.47 -11.42
CA TYR A 70 -2.26 5.47 -10.42
C TYR A 70 -3.34 5.92 -9.46
N LEU A 71 -3.87 7.13 -9.62
CA LEU A 71 -5.01 7.62 -8.83
C LEU A 71 -6.34 7.12 -9.41
N ARG A 72 -7.16 6.56 -8.55
CA ARG A 72 -8.54 6.21 -8.85
C ARG A 72 -9.44 6.71 -7.72
N ASN A 73 -10.35 7.65 -8.03
CA ASN A 73 -11.18 8.29 -7.00
C ASN A 73 -10.36 8.82 -5.82
N LYS A 74 -9.22 9.42 -6.12
CA LYS A 74 -8.20 9.91 -5.15
C LYS A 74 -7.43 8.84 -4.37
N GLY A 75 -7.87 7.57 -4.36
CA GLY A 75 -7.08 6.46 -3.83
C GLY A 75 -6.02 5.95 -4.82
N ILE A 76 -5.02 5.26 -4.32
CA ILE A 76 -4.02 4.58 -5.14
C ILE A 76 -4.58 3.23 -5.58
N ASN A 77 -4.56 2.93 -6.88
CA ASN A 77 -4.95 1.62 -7.39
C ASN A 77 -3.85 0.55 -7.18
N SER A 78 -4.19 -0.71 -7.39
CA SER A 78 -3.25 -1.83 -7.18
C SER A 78 -2.00 -1.75 -8.05
N ASN A 79 -2.12 -1.21 -9.27
CA ASN A 79 -0.97 -1.03 -10.16
C ASN A 79 0.00 0.01 -9.60
N GLY A 80 -0.48 1.00 -8.86
CA GLY A 80 0.36 1.98 -8.18
C GLY A 80 1.19 1.36 -7.05
N ILE A 81 0.63 0.37 -6.34
CA ILE A 81 1.39 -0.40 -5.33
C ILE A 81 2.53 -1.17 -6.00
N ILE A 82 2.23 -1.88 -7.08
CA ILE A 82 3.23 -2.65 -7.84
C ILE A 82 4.29 -1.72 -8.42
N TYR A 83 3.88 -0.63 -9.05
CA TYR A 83 4.79 0.36 -9.62
C TYR A 83 5.78 0.92 -8.58
N CYS A 84 5.30 1.25 -7.38
CA CYS A 84 6.15 1.72 -6.29
C CYS A 84 7.21 0.68 -5.91
N LEU A 85 6.83 -0.58 -5.72
CA LEU A 85 7.76 -1.65 -5.36
C LEU A 85 8.79 -1.89 -6.46
N GLU A 86 8.36 -2.00 -7.71
CA GLU A 86 9.27 -2.20 -8.84
C GLU A 86 10.25 -1.04 -9.00
N ARG A 87 9.77 0.19 -8.80
CA ARG A 87 10.61 1.37 -8.87
C ARG A 87 11.67 1.37 -7.77
N LEU A 88 11.29 1.06 -6.53
CA LEU A 88 12.23 0.96 -5.42
C LEU A 88 13.26 -0.15 -5.59
N ILE A 89 12.86 -1.30 -6.16
CA ILE A 89 13.76 -2.39 -6.52
C ILE A 89 14.76 -1.95 -7.60
N LYS A 90 14.27 -1.36 -8.68
CA LYS A 90 15.12 -0.87 -9.79
C LYS A 90 16.09 0.23 -9.36
N GLU A 91 15.72 1.04 -8.40
CA GLU A 91 16.58 2.09 -7.82
C GLU A 91 17.54 1.55 -6.73
N ASN A 92 17.58 0.24 -6.52
CA ASN A 92 18.36 -0.43 -5.46
C ASN A 92 18.09 0.12 -4.05
N LYS A 93 16.87 0.60 -3.81
CA LYS A 93 16.43 1.07 -2.49
C LYS A 93 15.95 -0.06 -1.60
N ILE A 94 15.46 -1.13 -2.20
CA ILE A 94 15.02 -2.33 -1.51
C ILE A 94 15.47 -3.57 -2.29
N ASN A 95 15.69 -4.67 -1.55
CA ASN A 95 16.03 -5.98 -2.11
C ASN A 95 15.00 -6.99 -1.59
N ILE A 96 13.87 -7.06 -2.26
CA ILE A 96 12.78 -7.98 -1.95
C ILE A 96 12.24 -8.63 -3.22
N SER A 97 11.55 -9.75 -3.05
CA SER A 97 10.68 -10.32 -4.06
C SER A 97 9.22 -10.20 -3.60
N TYR A 98 8.31 -10.12 -4.53
CA TYR A 98 6.87 -10.10 -4.27
C TYR A 98 6.13 -10.95 -5.29
N LYS A 99 4.92 -11.37 -4.94
CA LYS A 99 3.98 -11.98 -5.85
C LYS A 99 2.58 -11.43 -5.64
N ILE A 100 1.81 -11.40 -6.72
CA ILE A 100 0.41 -10.99 -6.70
C ILE A 100 -0.43 -12.26 -6.61
N VAL A 101 -1.33 -12.30 -5.63
CA VAL A 101 -2.24 -13.42 -5.44
C VAL A 101 -3.67 -12.88 -5.47
N LYS A 102 -4.46 -13.39 -6.43
CA LYS A 102 -5.89 -13.17 -6.44
C LYS A 102 -6.54 -14.26 -5.59
N ILE A 103 -7.38 -13.84 -4.65
CA ILE A 103 -8.13 -14.75 -3.79
C ILE A 103 -9.59 -14.70 -4.23
N ASP A 104 -10.12 -15.84 -4.66
CA ASP A 104 -11.54 -15.97 -4.98
C ASP A 104 -12.36 -15.92 -3.69
N PHE A 105 -13.39 -15.09 -3.69
CA PHE A 105 -14.21 -14.81 -2.51
C PHE A 105 -15.42 -15.76 -2.35
N SER A 106 -15.59 -16.73 -3.21
CA SER A 106 -16.71 -17.67 -3.16
C SER A 106 -16.70 -18.63 -1.95
N ARG A 107 -15.52 -18.85 -1.32
CA ARG A 107 -15.35 -19.78 -0.18
C ARG A 107 -14.59 -19.15 0.98
N PRO A 108 -15.25 -18.66 2.03
CA PRO A 108 -14.61 -17.92 3.13
C PRO A 108 -13.50 -18.68 3.86
N ASN A 109 -13.65 -20.00 4.06
CA ASN A 109 -12.66 -20.80 4.78
C ASN A 109 -11.37 -20.98 3.99
N ASP A 110 -11.44 -21.19 2.68
CA ASP A 110 -10.28 -21.34 1.80
C ASP A 110 -9.41 -20.08 1.77
N LYS A 111 -10.00 -18.91 1.98
CA LYS A 111 -9.30 -17.63 2.03
C LYS A 111 -8.40 -17.52 3.24
N LYS A 112 -8.95 -17.81 4.41
CA LYS A 112 -8.22 -17.73 5.68
C LYS A 112 -7.01 -18.65 5.64
N GLU A 113 -7.21 -19.90 5.22
CA GLU A 113 -6.14 -20.89 5.11
C GLU A 113 -5.08 -20.46 4.09
N LYS A 114 -5.49 -19.91 2.94
CA LYS A 114 -4.57 -19.42 1.92
C LYS A 114 -3.75 -18.24 2.42
N ILE A 115 -4.36 -17.28 3.09
CA ILE A 115 -3.66 -16.14 3.70
C ILE A 115 -2.66 -16.63 4.75
N ILE A 116 -3.07 -17.50 5.65
CA ILE A 116 -2.20 -18.09 6.68
C ILE A 116 -1.02 -18.83 6.03
N SER A 117 -1.28 -19.61 4.98
CA SER A 117 -0.23 -20.32 4.23
C SER A 117 0.78 -19.37 3.59
N LEU A 118 0.32 -18.24 3.04
CA LEU A 118 1.17 -17.23 2.42
C LEU A 118 2.01 -16.45 3.44
N MET A 119 1.51 -16.32 4.67
CA MET A 119 2.18 -15.58 5.75
C MET A 119 3.26 -16.40 6.45
N LYS A 120 3.29 -17.71 6.28
CA LYS A 120 4.36 -18.55 6.81
C LYS A 120 5.73 -18.09 6.31
N ASN A 121 6.78 -18.31 7.11
CA ASN A 121 8.17 -17.96 6.81
C ASN A 121 8.49 -16.45 6.85
N GLY A 122 7.76 -15.68 7.64
CA GLY A 122 8.02 -14.25 7.85
C GLY A 122 7.62 -13.36 6.69
N ASN A 123 6.79 -13.86 5.78
CA ASN A 123 6.23 -13.03 4.71
C ASN A 123 5.28 -11.98 5.29
N MET A 124 5.17 -10.86 4.60
CA MET A 124 4.18 -9.82 4.88
C MET A 124 3.27 -9.65 3.67
N ALA A 125 2.01 -9.30 3.91
CA ALA A 125 1.04 -9.08 2.85
C ALA A 125 0.42 -7.69 2.92
N ILE A 126 0.24 -7.08 1.75
CA ILE A 126 -0.64 -5.94 1.56
C ILE A 126 -1.92 -6.48 0.95
N ILE A 127 -3.05 -6.30 1.63
CA ILE A 127 -4.35 -6.76 1.18
C ILE A 127 -5.18 -5.57 0.74
N HIS A 128 -5.71 -5.64 -0.46
CA HIS A 128 -6.71 -4.69 -0.95
C HIS A 128 -8.12 -5.24 -0.66
N ILE A 129 -8.88 -4.50 0.10
CA ILE A 129 -10.28 -4.77 0.40
C ILE A 129 -11.11 -3.69 -0.30
N GLY A 130 -11.92 -4.10 -1.26
CA GLY A 130 -12.81 -3.20 -2.00
C GLY A 130 -14.25 -3.65 -1.91
N PRO A 131 -15.21 -2.76 -2.23
CA PRO A 131 -16.59 -3.17 -2.43
C PRO A 131 -16.66 -4.13 -3.62
N SER A 132 -17.36 -5.23 -3.46
CA SER A 132 -17.77 -6.11 -4.56
C SER A 132 -19.27 -6.10 -4.66
N GLU A 133 -19.79 -6.47 -5.82
CA GLU A 133 -21.23 -6.66 -6.01
C GLU A 133 -21.82 -7.69 -5.03
N GLU A 134 -20.97 -8.66 -4.62
CA GLU A 134 -21.33 -9.72 -3.68
C GLU A 134 -21.22 -9.32 -2.20
N SER A 135 -20.52 -8.23 -1.88
CA SER A 135 -20.34 -7.74 -0.51
C SER A 135 -20.46 -6.21 -0.45
N PRO A 136 -21.68 -5.68 -0.49
CA PRO A 136 -21.93 -4.23 -0.39
C PRO A 136 -21.58 -3.64 0.98
N LEU A 137 -21.37 -4.47 2.01
CA LEU A 137 -21.00 -4.09 3.38
C LEU A 137 -19.48 -4.10 3.60
N SER A 138 -18.68 -3.75 2.59
CA SER A 138 -17.25 -3.61 2.79
C SER A 138 -16.95 -2.46 3.77
N PHE A 139 -15.88 -2.62 4.57
CA PHE A 139 -15.41 -1.61 5.53
C PHE A 139 -15.07 -0.25 4.90
N SER A 140 -15.06 -0.16 3.59
CA SER A 140 -14.78 1.07 2.86
C SER A 140 -15.52 1.08 1.52
N LYS A 141 -16.27 2.15 1.28
CA LYS A 141 -16.97 2.37 -0.02
C LYS A 141 -16.01 2.50 -1.20
N ASN A 142 -14.75 2.86 -0.96
CA ASN A 142 -13.76 3.18 -1.99
C ASN A 142 -12.57 2.20 -2.03
N GLY A 143 -12.64 1.11 -1.27
CA GLY A 143 -11.52 0.21 -1.08
C GLY A 143 -10.52 0.70 -0.01
N HIS A 144 -9.78 -0.22 0.56
CA HIS A 144 -8.78 0.06 1.58
C HIS A 144 -7.64 -0.94 1.50
N TYR A 145 -6.42 -0.49 1.82
CA TYR A 145 -5.26 -1.35 1.95
C TYR A 145 -4.96 -1.61 3.42
N LEU A 146 -4.70 -2.87 3.73
CA LEU A 146 -4.30 -3.34 5.05
C LEU A 146 -3.00 -4.13 4.96
N VAL A 147 -2.21 -4.09 6.01
CA VAL A 147 -1.02 -4.93 6.15
C VAL A 147 -1.32 -6.07 7.10
N ILE A 148 -1.01 -7.28 6.68
CA ILE A 148 -1.00 -8.45 7.55
C ILE A 148 0.45 -8.88 7.74
N SER A 149 0.80 -9.12 8.98
CA SER A 149 2.10 -9.67 9.40
C SER A 149 1.86 -10.61 10.58
N ASP A 150 2.73 -11.61 10.75
CA ASP A 150 2.74 -12.48 11.94
C ASP A 150 2.97 -11.69 13.22
#